data_498763d163d9326230dca69ba7f7c7cc
#
_entry.id   498763d163d9326230dca69ba7f7c7cc
#
_cell.length_a   1.000
_cell.length_b   1.000
_cell.length_c   1.000
_cell.angle_alpha   90.00
_cell.angle_beta   90.00
_cell.angle_gamma   90.00
#
_symmetry.space_group_name_H-M   'P 1'
#
loop_
_entity.id
_entity.type
_entity.pdbx_description
1 polymer ?
#
loop_
_entity_poly.entity_id
_entity_poly.type
_entity_poly.pdbx_seq_one_letter_code
_entity_poly.pdbx_strand_id
1 'polypeptide(L)' 'MLELVNDENVQLRNFGIKAVEARIIKLSSDQRTFTWGSNNRKLMNVPFDEHPYSALAAWFKTDEGMEIYSNIEKRMN' A
#
# COMPACT_ATOMS: atom_id res chain seq x y z
N MET A 1 14.14 2.06 -25.54
CA MET A 1 14.13 2.02 -24.94
C MET A 1 13.81 1.76 -24.18
N LEU A 2 13.99 1.71 -23.58
CA LEU A 2 13.78 1.46 -22.76
C LEU A 2 13.62 1.62 -21.88
N GLU A 3 13.20 1.73 -21.54
CA GLU A 3 13.06 2.01 -20.54
C GLU A 3 12.82 1.49 -19.57
N LEU A 4 13.24 1.46 -18.97
CA LEU A 4 13.30 0.99 -17.94
C LEU A 4 12.60 1.49 -17.01
N VAL A 5 12.07 0.98 -16.50
CA VAL A 5 11.29 1.43 -15.69
C VAL A 5 11.53 1.02 -14.37
N ASN A 6 12.23 1.62 -13.71
CA ASN A 6 12.35 1.54 -12.34
C ASN A 6 11.54 2.64 -11.76
N ASP A 7 10.30 2.63 -12.02
CA ASP A 7 9.41 3.62 -11.45
C ASP A 7 9.06 3.16 -10.05
N GLU A 8 9.51 3.90 -9.06
CA GLU A 8 9.22 3.63 -7.67
C GLU A 8 7.73 3.51 -7.41
N ASN A 9 6.93 4.32 -8.09
CA ASN A 9 5.48 4.27 -7.90
C ASN A 9 4.91 2.92 -8.32
N VAL A 10 5.41 2.36 -9.41
CA VAL A 10 4.95 1.06 -9.86
C VAL A 10 5.35 -0.02 -8.86
N GLN A 11 6.57 0.04 -8.36
CA GLN A 11 7.02 -0.94 -7.39
C GLN A 11 6.21 -0.88 -6.10
N LEU A 12 5.95 0.32 -5.63
CA LEU A 12 5.17 0.49 -4.39
C LEU A 12 3.72 0.06 -4.59
N ARG A 13 3.17 0.33 -5.76
CA ARG A 13 1.82 -0.13 -6.07
C ARG A 13 1.73 -1.65 -6.06
N ASN A 14 2.69 -2.29 -6.72
CA ASN A 14 2.73 -3.74 -6.76
C ASN A 14 2.90 -4.33 -5.37
N PHE A 15 3.72 -3.69 -4.56
CA PHE A 15 3.91 -4.11 -3.17
C PHE A 15 2.59 -4.04 -2.40
N GLY A 16 1.85 -2.95 -2.58
CA GLY A 16 0.55 -2.81 -1.93
C GLY A 16 -0.44 -3.87 -2.37
N ILE A 17 -0.46 -4.17 -3.67
CA ILE A 17 -1.35 -5.20 -4.19
C ILE A 17 -1.01 -6.55 -3.57
N LYS A 18 0.28 -6.87 -3.49
CA LYS A 18 0.70 -8.14 -2.89
C LYS A 18 0.34 -8.20 -1.41
N ALA A 19 0.48 -7.10 -0.70
CA ALA A 19 0.12 -7.06 0.71
C ALA A 19 -1.36 -7.33 0.92
N VAL A 20 -2.20 -6.79 0.04
CA VAL A 20 -3.65 -7.05 0.10
C VAL A 20 -3.94 -8.50 -0.25
N GLU A 21 -3.28 -9.03 -1.27
CA GLU A 21 -3.48 -10.42 -1.66
C GLU A 21 -3.05 -11.39 -0.56
N ALA A 22 -1.99 -11.04 0.15
CA ALA A 22 -1.51 -11.86 1.26
C ALA A 22 -2.34 -11.64 2.52
N ARG A 23 -3.31 -10.71 2.47
CA ARG A 23 -4.20 -10.40 3.59
C ARG A 23 -3.47 -9.79 4.77
N ILE A 24 -2.31 -9.23 4.51
CA ILE A 24 -1.58 -8.50 5.55
C ILE A 24 -2.29 -7.19 5.82
N ILE A 25 -2.77 -6.53 4.75
CA ILE A 25 -3.59 -5.33 4.88
C ILE A 25 -4.89 -5.56 4.11
N LYS A 26 -5.89 -4.77 4.43
CA LYS A 26 -7.19 -4.86 3.78
C LYS A 26 -7.63 -3.50 3.28
N LEU A 27 -8.38 -3.53 2.20
CA LEU A 27 -9.04 -2.33 1.70
C LEU A 27 -10.50 -2.40 2.13
N SER A 28 -11.00 -1.31 2.69
CA SER A 28 -12.38 -1.28 3.19
C SER A 28 -13.37 -1.48 2.05
N SER A 29 -14.61 -1.78 2.39
CA SER A 29 -15.64 -2.06 1.40
C SER A 29 -15.92 -0.88 0.47
N ASP A 30 -15.70 0.35 0.93
CA ASP A 30 -15.87 1.52 0.10
C ASP A 30 -14.57 1.85 -0.67
N GLN A 31 -13.51 1.06 -0.45
CA GLN A 31 -12.21 1.23 -1.09
C GLN A 31 -11.57 2.59 -0.78
N ARG A 32 -11.84 3.10 0.40
CA ARG A 32 -11.34 4.40 0.83
C ARG A 32 -10.39 4.33 1.99
N THR A 33 -10.28 3.19 2.66
CA THR A 33 -9.46 3.09 3.86
C THR A 33 -8.69 1.78 3.84
N PHE A 34 -7.39 1.88 4.06
CA PHE A 34 -6.58 0.68 4.23
C PHE A 34 -6.44 0.39 5.73
N THR A 35 -6.55 -0.88 6.08
CA THR A 35 -6.42 -1.32 7.48
C THR A 35 -5.56 -2.56 7.55
N TRP A 36 -5.03 -2.84 8.75
CA TRP A 36 -4.33 -4.07 8.98
C TRP A 36 -5.30 -5.24 8.93
N GLY A 37 -4.88 -6.33 8.29
CA GLY A 37 -5.74 -7.51 8.18
C GLY A 37 -5.94 -8.23 9.49
N SER A 38 -5.00 -8.12 10.43
CA SER A 38 -5.08 -8.88 11.67
C SER A 38 -5.92 -8.19 12.74
N ASN A 39 -5.86 -6.87 12.84
CA ASN A 39 -6.56 -6.17 13.92
C ASN A 39 -7.47 -5.05 13.41
N ASN A 40 -7.61 -4.92 12.10
CA ASN A 40 -8.46 -3.92 11.46
C ASN A 40 -8.06 -2.49 11.83
N ARG A 41 -6.81 -2.28 12.17
CA ARG A 41 -6.34 -0.96 12.54
C ARG A 41 -6.16 -0.10 11.31
N LYS A 42 -6.71 1.10 11.33
CA LYS A 42 -6.64 2.00 10.19
C LYS A 42 -5.20 2.42 9.90
N LEU A 43 -4.81 2.31 8.64
CA LEU A 43 -3.48 2.72 8.19
C LEU A 43 -3.52 4.09 7.54
N MET A 44 -4.40 4.26 6.55
CA MET A 44 -4.49 5.52 5.82
C MET A 44 -5.83 5.62 5.12
N ASN A 45 -6.22 6.84 4.77
CA ASN A 45 -7.41 7.07 3.96
C ASN A 45 -7.00 7.34 2.52
N VAL A 46 -7.84 6.90 1.59
CA VAL A 46 -7.64 7.15 0.17
C VAL A 46 -8.37 8.44 -0.21
N PRO A 47 -7.71 9.40 -0.86
CA PRO A 47 -8.41 10.59 -1.34
C PRO A 47 -9.52 10.24 -2.31
N PHE A 48 -10.54 11.07 -2.32
CA PHE A 48 -11.75 10.80 -3.06
C PHE A 48 -11.52 10.59 -4.56
N ASP A 49 -10.59 11.34 -5.12
CA ASP A 49 -10.34 11.33 -6.55
C ASP A 49 -9.10 10.53 -6.95
N GLU A 50 -8.57 9.70 -6.05
CA GLU A 50 -7.40 8.91 -6.34
C GLU A 50 -7.68 7.42 -6.32
N HIS A 51 -6.91 6.69 -7.10
CA HIS A 51 -6.99 5.24 -7.09
C HIS A 51 -6.37 4.73 -5.77
N PRO A 52 -6.99 3.72 -5.14
CA PRO A 52 -6.49 3.25 -3.83
C PRO A 52 -5.02 2.86 -3.83
N TYR A 53 -4.58 2.11 -4.83
CA TYR A 53 -3.18 1.66 -4.84
C TYR A 53 -2.22 2.79 -5.18
N SER A 54 -2.66 3.76 -5.97
CA SER A 54 -1.83 4.94 -6.23
C SER A 54 -1.65 5.76 -4.97
N ALA A 55 -2.72 5.94 -4.21
CA ALA A 55 -2.65 6.65 -2.94
C ALA A 55 -1.75 5.91 -1.96
N LEU A 56 -1.86 4.58 -1.93
CA LEU A 56 -1.02 3.78 -1.05
C LEU A 56 0.45 3.91 -1.40
N ALA A 57 0.76 3.90 -2.69
CA ALA A 57 2.14 4.06 -3.13
C ALA A 57 2.72 5.40 -2.70
N ALA A 58 1.95 6.47 -2.86
CA ALA A 58 2.38 7.79 -2.45
C ALA A 58 2.58 7.84 -0.93
N TRP A 59 1.70 7.19 -0.19
CA TRP A 59 1.79 7.16 1.26
C TRP A 59 3.05 6.43 1.72
N PHE A 60 3.45 5.38 1.02
CA PHE A 60 4.65 4.63 1.38
C PHE A 60 5.91 5.49 1.29
N LYS A 61 5.84 6.63 0.63
CA LYS A 61 6.97 7.54 0.55
C LYS A 61 7.08 8.46 1.76
N THR A 62 6.06 8.48 2.59
CA THR A 62 6.09 9.27 3.83
C THR A 62 6.74 8.46 4.94
N ASP A 63 7.11 9.13 6.02
CA ASP A 63 7.73 8.47 7.15
C ASP A 63 6.85 7.37 7.73
N GLU A 64 5.57 7.67 7.90
CA GLU A 64 4.62 6.67 8.41
C GLU A 64 4.49 5.51 7.45
N GLY A 65 4.40 5.82 6.16
CA GLY A 65 4.27 4.78 5.16
C GLY A 65 5.49 3.89 5.07
N MET A 66 6.67 4.47 5.22
CA MET A 66 7.91 3.70 5.19
C MET A 66 7.97 2.71 6.35
N GLU A 67 7.53 3.13 7.52
CA GLU A 67 7.50 2.26 8.68
C GLU A 67 6.54 1.09 8.44
N ILE A 68 5.37 1.37 7.92
CA ILE A 68 4.39 0.32 7.63
C ILE A 68 4.89 -0.57 6.51
N TYR A 69 5.54 0.00 5.49
CA TYR A 69 6.13 -0.77 4.41
C TYR A 69 7.10 -1.82 4.97
N SER A 70 7.97 -1.40 5.88
CA SER A 70 8.93 -2.29 6.50
C SER A 70 8.22 -3.41 7.28
N ASN A 71 7.18 -3.07 8.02
CA ASN A 71 6.42 -4.06 8.77
C ASN A 71 5.74 -5.08 7.85
N ILE A 72 5.17 -4.60 6.75
CA ILE A 72 4.53 -5.48 5.79
C ILE A 72 5.55 -6.42 5.16
N GLU A 73 6.71 -5.86 4.81
CA GLU A 73 7.76 -6.66 4.19
C GLU A 73 8.19 -7.80 5.10
N LYS A 74 8.30 -7.53 6.38
CA LYS A 74 8.67 -8.56 7.34
C LYS A 74 7.62 -9.65 7.43
N ARG A 75 6.36 -9.29 7.29
CA ARG A 75 5.28 -10.26 7.37
C ARG A 75 5.17 -11.09 6.10
N MET A 76 5.69 -10.59 4.98
CA MET A 76 5.67 -11.33 3.73
C MET A 76 6.75 -12.40 3.65
N ASN A 77 7.78 -12.28 4.43
CA ASN A 77 8.87 -13.23 4.40
C ASN A 77 8.68 -14.40 5.40
#